data_9b043f3052b4c91bc0e62d8d24c8bf24
#
_entry.id   9b043f3052b4c91bc0e62d8d24c8bf24
#
_cell.length_a   1.000
_cell.length_b   1.000
_cell.length_c   1.000
_cell.angle_alpha   90.00
_cell.angle_beta   90.00
_cell.angle_gamma   90.00
#
_symmetry.space_group_name_H-M   'P 1'
#
loop_
_entity.id
_entity.type
_entity.pdbx_description
1 polymer ?
#
loop_
_entity_poly.entity_id
_entity_poly.type
_entity_poly.pdbx_seq_one_letter_code
_entity_poly.pdbx_strand_id
1 'polypeptide(L)'
;MRHEAIYNKYSQVTEIRGDDIPRDSNGDEVTIDESVVTTEINRLEAEFTNQDYARKRKAKYDLLNQDEMRYDDTKNSTTTWVDAIDAIKVAHPKP
;
A
#
# COMPACT_ATOMS: atom_id res chain seq x y z
N MET A 1 -3.87 9.02 7.46
CA MET A 1 -4.64 7.81 7.86
C MET A 1 -5.73 8.06 8.89
N ARG A 2 -5.63 9.10 9.72
CA ARG A 2 -6.65 9.38 10.72
C ARG A 2 -8.03 9.67 10.11
N HIS A 3 -8.13 10.53 9.09
CA HIS A 3 -9.40 10.83 8.44
C HIS A 3 -10.00 9.60 7.78
N GLU A 4 -9.19 8.81 7.08
CA GLU A 4 -9.62 7.55 6.48
C GLU A 4 -10.13 6.57 7.54
N ALA A 5 -9.44 6.43 8.66
CA ALA A 5 -9.85 5.58 9.77
C ALA A 5 -11.21 6.00 10.34
N ILE A 6 -11.43 7.30 10.50
CA ILE A 6 -12.70 7.86 10.98
C ILE A 6 -13.82 7.53 9.99
N TYR A 7 -13.63 7.79 8.68
CA TYR A 7 -14.63 7.46 7.67
C TYR A 7 -14.94 5.97 7.61
N ASN A 8 -13.94 5.11 7.80
CA ASN A 8 -14.13 3.65 7.77
C ASN A 8 -14.96 3.12 8.93
N LYS A 9 -14.80 3.73 10.12
CA LYS A 9 -15.47 3.25 11.35
C LYS A 9 -16.76 3.99 11.69
N TYR A 10 -16.95 5.18 11.16
CA TYR A 10 -18.11 6.03 11.44
C TYR A 10 -18.74 6.48 10.12
N SER A 11 -19.64 5.65 9.58
CA SER A 11 -20.27 5.88 8.28
C SER A 11 -21.12 7.15 8.23
N GLN A 12 -21.57 7.65 9.38
CA GLN A 12 -22.33 8.88 9.47
C GLN A 12 -21.49 10.15 9.28
N VAL A 13 -20.16 10.04 9.39
CA VAL A 13 -19.26 11.17 9.15
C VAL A 13 -19.16 11.43 7.65
N THR A 14 -19.51 12.65 7.24
CA THR A 14 -19.44 13.07 5.84
C THR A 14 -18.41 14.16 5.59
N GLU A 15 -17.91 14.82 6.64
CA GLU A 15 -16.97 15.92 6.55
C GLU A 15 -16.04 15.97 7.76
N ILE A 16 -14.76 16.20 7.51
CA ILE A 16 -13.77 16.56 8.52
C ILE A 16 -13.02 17.79 7.99
N ARG A 17 -13.22 18.92 8.69
CA ARG A 17 -12.60 20.21 8.32
C ARG A 17 -11.20 20.34 8.92
N GLY A 18 -10.58 21.50 8.69
CA GLY A 18 -9.25 21.82 9.23
C GLY A 18 -9.13 21.84 10.75
N ASP A 19 -10.26 21.87 11.49
CA ASP A 19 -10.33 21.75 12.96
C ASP A 19 -10.31 20.28 13.43
N ASP A 20 -10.29 19.32 12.51
CA ASP A 20 -10.26 17.89 12.78
C ASP A 20 -11.53 17.36 13.48
N ILE A 21 -12.63 18.10 13.43
CA ILE A 21 -13.91 17.69 14.03
C ILE A 21 -14.75 16.95 13.01
N PRO A 22 -15.09 15.66 13.24
CA PRO A 22 -15.97 14.91 12.35
C PRO A 22 -17.40 15.46 12.43
N ARG A 23 -18.04 15.64 11.28
CA ARG A 23 -19.41 16.12 11.17
C ARG A 23 -20.23 15.24 10.26
N ASP A 24 -21.53 15.14 10.55
CA ASP A 24 -22.50 14.44 9.71
C ASP A 24 -23.02 15.32 8.56
N SER A 25 -23.97 14.83 7.80
CA SER A 25 -24.55 15.55 6.67
C SER A 25 -25.36 16.80 7.08
N ASN A 26 -25.72 16.92 8.35
CA ASN A 26 -26.41 18.08 8.90
C ASN A 26 -25.42 19.13 9.45
N GLY A 27 -24.13 18.85 9.44
CA GLY A 27 -23.10 19.71 10.01
C GLY A 27 -22.89 19.55 11.51
N ASP A 28 -23.57 18.57 12.12
CA ASP A 28 -23.44 18.28 13.55
C ASP A 28 -22.18 17.46 13.83
N GLU A 29 -21.53 17.74 14.97
CA GLU A 29 -20.35 16.99 15.41
C GLU A 29 -20.72 15.54 15.73
N VAL A 30 -19.91 14.62 15.23
CA VAL A 30 -20.03 13.18 15.52
C VAL A 30 -19.03 12.81 16.60
N THR A 31 -19.52 12.23 17.70
CA THR A 31 -18.68 11.73 18.77
C THR A 31 -17.98 10.45 18.31
N ILE A 32 -16.65 10.41 18.44
CA ILE A 32 -15.83 9.26 18.06
C ILE A 32 -15.05 8.74 19.27
N ASP A 33 -14.77 7.43 19.29
CA ASP A 33 -13.90 6.81 20.28
C ASP A 33 -12.48 6.76 19.69
N GLU A 34 -11.54 7.48 20.32
CA GLU A 34 -10.16 7.56 19.86
C GLU A 34 -9.46 6.19 19.86
N SER A 35 -9.84 5.28 20.75
CA SER A 35 -9.26 3.93 20.75
C SER A 35 -9.67 3.13 19.53
N VAL A 36 -10.91 3.29 19.05
CA VAL A 36 -11.38 2.68 17.81
C VAL A 36 -10.63 3.24 16.61
N VAL A 37 -10.45 4.56 16.56
CA VAL A 37 -9.71 5.24 15.50
C VAL A 37 -8.25 4.80 15.47
N THR A 38 -7.59 4.73 16.63
CA THR A 38 -6.20 4.29 16.75
C THR A 38 -6.02 2.85 16.29
N THR A 39 -6.93 1.95 16.64
CA THR A 39 -6.91 0.56 16.18
C THR A 39 -7.02 0.48 14.66
N GLU A 40 -7.91 1.27 14.04
CA GLU A 40 -8.06 1.31 12.59
C GLU A 40 -6.82 1.90 11.90
N ILE A 41 -6.22 2.94 12.46
CA ILE A 41 -4.97 3.50 11.94
C ILE A 41 -3.88 2.44 11.94
N ASN A 42 -3.72 1.70 13.03
CA ASN A 42 -2.73 0.63 13.14
C ASN A 42 -2.97 -0.47 12.10
N ARG A 43 -4.23 -0.82 11.85
CA ARG A 43 -4.59 -1.79 10.82
C ARG A 43 -4.20 -1.29 9.42
N LEU A 44 -4.52 -0.03 9.11
CA LEU A 44 -4.21 0.57 7.81
C LEU A 44 -2.69 0.69 7.60
N GLU A 45 -1.95 1.07 8.62
CA GLU A 45 -0.48 1.15 8.56
C GLU A 45 0.15 -0.23 8.35
N ALA A 46 -0.34 -1.26 9.04
CA ALA A 46 0.14 -2.63 8.86
C ALA A 46 -0.14 -3.14 7.45
N GLU A 47 -1.33 -2.88 6.91
CA GLU A 47 -1.71 -3.24 5.55
C GLU A 47 -0.81 -2.54 4.53
N PHE A 48 -0.56 -1.25 4.70
CA PHE A 48 0.35 -0.49 3.85
C PHE A 48 1.78 -1.05 3.89
N THR A 49 2.29 -1.34 5.09
CA THR A 49 3.63 -1.89 5.30
C THR A 49 3.76 -3.29 4.70
N ASN A 50 2.73 -4.13 4.85
CA ASN A 50 2.72 -5.49 4.30
C ASN A 50 2.77 -5.51 2.77
N GLN A 51 2.35 -4.44 2.12
CA GLN A 51 2.41 -4.31 0.66
C GLN A 51 3.67 -3.60 0.16
N ASP A 52 4.54 -3.15 1.05
CA ASP A 52 5.75 -2.43 0.70
C ASP A 52 6.68 -3.25 -0.21
N TYR A 53 6.78 -4.55 0.03
CA TYR A 53 7.58 -5.46 -0.81
C TYR A 53 7.12 -5.41 -2.27
N ALA A 54 5.82 -5.36 -2.52
CA ALA A 54 5.26 -5.34 -3.88
C ALA A 54 5.62 -4.02 -4.59
N ARG A 55 5.54 -2.89 -3.89
CA ARG A 55 5.93 -1.58 -4.45
C ARG A 55 7.41 -1.54 -4.78
N LYS A 56 8.26 -2.05 -3.90
CA LYS A 56 9.72 -2.10 -4.11
C LYS A 56 10.08 -3.04 -5.26
N ARG A 57 9.45 -4.20 -5.33
CA ARG A 57 9.64 -5.14 -6.45
C ARG A 57 9.25 -4.49 -7.77
N LYS A 58 8.09 -3.83 -7.82
CA LYS A 58 7.61 -3.17 -9.04
C LYS A 58 8.61 -2.12 -9.53
N ALA A 59 9.13 -1.28 -8.64
CA ALA A 59 10.12 -0.27 -8.98
C ALA A 59 11.39 -0.89 -9.60
N LYS A 60 11.82 -2.05 -9.10
CA LYS A 60 12.97 -2.77 -9.64
C LYS A 60 12.66 -3.46 -10.97
N TYR A 61 11.47 -4.06 -11.11
CA TYR A 61 11.04 -4.66 -12.37
C TYR A 61 10.96 -3.62 -13.50
N ASP A 62 10.49 -2.42 -13.18
CA ASP A 62 10.36 -1.33 -14.16
C ASP A 62 11.72 -0.84 -14.68
N LEU A 63 12.82 -1.10 -13.96
CA LEU A 63 14.18 -0.80 -14.39
C LEU A 63 14.75 -1.84 -15.38
N LEU A 64 14.10 -3.00 -15.51
CA LEU A 64 14.55 -4.09 -16.37
C LEU A 64 13.85 -4.02 -17.72
N ASN A 65 14.59 -4.22 -18.81
CA ASN A 65 14.00 -4.49 -20.11
C ASN A 65 13.70 -5.99 -20.20
N GLN A 66 12.59 -6.40 -19.59
CA GLN A 66 12.27 -7.82 -19.42
C GLN A 66 12.03 -8.55 -20.74
N ASP A 67 11.40 -7.89 -21.70
CA ASP A 67 11.13 -8.50 -23.00
C ASP A 67 12.42 -8.82 -23.76
N GLU A 68 13.37 -7.88 -23.76
CA GLU A 68 14.67 -8.08 -24.37
C GLU A 68 15.48 -9.15 -23.64
N MET A 69 15.46 -9.14 -22.31
CA MET A 69 16.14 -10.16 -21.48
C MET A 69 15.59 -11.56 -21.77
N ARG A 70 14.27 -11.70 -21.88
CA ARG A 70 13.61 -12.98 -22.20
C ARG A 70 13.98 -13.45 -23.61
N TYR A 71 14.01 -12.55 -24.58
CA TYR A 71 14.42 -12.87 -25.95
C TYR A 71 15.87 -13.34 -25.97
N ASP A 72 16.78 -12.60 -25.36
CA ASP A 72 18.21 -12.92 -25.32
C ASP A 72 18.46 -14.26 -24.63
N ASP A 73 17.76 -14.53 -23.52
CA ASP A 73 17.86 -15.81 -22.82
C ASP A 73 17.42 -16.98 -23.68
N THR A 74 16.32 -16.82 -24.42
CA THR A 74 15.83 -17.85 -25.34
C THR A 74 16.84 -18.11 -26.45
N LYS A 75 17.39 -17.04 -27.02
CA LYS A 75 18.33 -17.14 -28.13
C LYS A 75 19.69 -17.71 -27.72
N ASN A 76 20.18 -17.34 -26.53
CA ASN A 76 21.51 -17.68 -26.04
C ASN A 76 21.52 -18.85 -25.05
N SER A 77 20.35 -19.42 -24.74
CA SER A 77 20.18 -20.46 -23.70
C SER A 77 20.73 -20.04 -22.34
N THR A 78 20.41 -18.80 -21.94
CA THR A 78 20.83 -18.21 -20.66
C THR A 78 19.64 -18.03 -19.73
N THR A 79 19.88 -17.63 -18.45
CA THR A 79 18.85 -17.45 -17.42
C THR A 79 18.94 -16.07 -16.79
N THR A 80 19.43 -15.05 -17.50
CA THR A 80 19.66 -13.72 -16.95
C THR A 80 18.39 -13.07 -16.42
N TRP A 81 17.26 -13.25 -17.13
CA TRP A 81 15.96 -12.72 -16.70
C TRP A 81 15.46 -13.36 -15.41
N VAL A 82 15.47 -14.70 -15.35
CA VAL A 82 15.04 -15.45 -14.16
C VAL A 82 15.92 -15.07 -12.96
N ASP A 83 17.23 -15.00 -13.17
CA ASP A 83 18.19 -14.66 -12.10
C ASP A 83 17.96 -13.23 -11.58
N ALA A 84 17.68 -12.28 -12.48
CA ALA A 84 17.38 -10.89 -12.07
C ALA A 84 16.08 -10.80 -11.29
N ILE A 85 15.02 -11.49 -11.71
CA ILE A 85 13.73 -11.55 -10.99
C ILE A 85 13.90 -12.19 -9.61
N ASP A 86 14.62 -13.31 -9.53
CA ASP A 86 14.86 -14.00 -8.25
C ASP A 86 15.65 -13.13 -7.28
N ALA A 87 16.66 -12.40 -7.75
CA ALA A 87 17.44 -11.47 -6.94
C ALA A 87 16.56 -10.35 -6.35
N ILE A 88 15.62 -9.82 -7.12
CA ILE A 88 14.68 -8.79 -6.65
C ILE A 88 13.74 -9.37 -5.58
N LYS A 89 13.25 -10.57 -5.77
CA LYS A 89 12.37 -11.26 -4.81
C LYS A 89 13.09 -11.56 -3.50
N VAL A 90 14.34 -11.94 -3.55
CA VAL A 90 15.17 -12.18 -2.35
C VAL A 90 15.45 -10.88 -1.61
N ALA A 91 15.73 -9.78 -2.33
CA ALA A 91 15.98 -8.47 -1.72
C ALA A 91 14.72 -7.86 -1.07
N HIS A 92 13.53 -8.20 -1.58
CA HIS A 92 12.25 -7.67 -1.10
C HIS A 92 11.25 -8.82 -0.87
N PRO A 93 11.45 -9.63 0.19
CA PRO A 93 10.61 -10.80 0.45
C PRO A 93 9.19 -10.41 0.87
N LYS A 94 8.24 -11.30 0.63
CA LYS A 94 6.89 -11.17 1.19
C LYS A 94 6.95 -11.27 2.71
N PRO A 95 6.15 -10.44 3.42
CA PRO A 95 6.05 -10.55 4.87
C PRO A 95 5.42 -11.85 5.31
#